data_204e37b9d01245f57f62cf97dbe5dd62
#
_entry.id   204e37b9d01245f57f62cf97dbe5dd62
#
_cell.length_a   1.000
_cell.length_b   1.000
_cell.length_c   1.000
_cell.angle_alpha   90.00
_cell.angle_beta   90.00
_cell.angle_gamma   90.00
#
_symmetry.space_group_name_H-M   'P 1'
#
loop_
_entity.id
_entity.type
_entity.pdbx_description
1 polymer ?
#
loop_
_entity_poly.entity_id
_entity_poly.type
_entity_poly.pdbx_seq_one_letter_code
_entity_poly.pdbx_strand_id
1 'polypeptide(L)'
;VVTGCVVMAIGLSLIPVGINYLCGGSGTNDYGSIQNLFLGMVVLIVTLALKHFTNPKGILSTASILIGILVGYVVAIIMTMVLPHTGTAVLEDGSTVSYTYSWVVNFQQVKDASWFALPGIAGFGKLAEVKPVFRVEAILPVAIMFIVTTVETVGDICACVESGMDREATDSELSGGIICDGLGSSFAAALGVLPNTSFAQNVGIISMTKIVNRMALSCGAIFLILCGLCPKIAAFVSIMPQ
;
A
#
# COMPACT_ATOMS: atom_id res chain seq x y z
N VAL A 1 8.69 4.51 25.26
CA VAL A 1 9.66 5.45 24.65
C VAL A 1 10.21 4.89 23.33
N VAL A 2 10.72 3.67 23.30
CA VAL A 2 11.31 3.07 22.07
C VAL A 2 10.29 2.98 20.94
N THR A 3 9.10 2.45 21.20
CA THR A 3 8.00 2.31 20.22
C THR A 3 7.60 3.66 19.62
N GLY A 4 7.48 4.71 20.45
CA GLY A 4 7.16 6.05 19.97
C GLY A 4 8.24 6.65 19.08
N CYS A 5 9.52 6.40 19.39
CA CYS A 5 10.63 6.83 18.53
C CYS A 5 10.63 6.11 17.19
N VAL A 6 10.34 4.81 17.16
CA VAL A 6 10.25 4.01 15.93
C VAL A 6 9.11 4.51 15.06
N VAL A 7 7.90 4.66 15.60
CA VAL A 7 6.74 5.18 14.86
C VAL A 7 6.99 6.58 14.30
N MET A 8 7.63 7.45 15.08
CA MET A 8 8.00 8.79 14.63
C MET A 8 9.03 8.74 13.49
N ALA A 9 10.04 7.88 13.60
CA ALA A 9 11.05 7.72 12.54
C ALA A 9 10.43 7.19 11.25
N ILE A 10 9.52 6.20 11.33
CA ILE A 10 8.76 5.68 10.18
C ILE A 10 7.93 6.82 9.56
N GLY A 11 7.19 7.58 10.36
CA GLY A 11 6.41 8.72 9.87
C GLY A 11 7.24 9.74 9.12
N LEU A 12 8.41 10.10 9.65
CA LEU A 12 9.33 11.04 9.00
C LEU A 12 9.91 10.46 7.69
N SER A 13 10.23 9.17 7.65
CA SER A 13 10.75 8.52 6.44
C SER A 13 9.73 8.41 5.32
N LEU A 14 8.43 8.41 5.65
CA LEU A 14 7.35 8.34 4.68
C LEU A 14 6.97 9.69 4.04
N ILE A 15 7.43 10.82 4.63
CA ILE A 15 7.14 12.15 4.06
C ILE A 15 7.65 12.29 2.61
N PRO A 16 8.91 11.96 2.27
CA PRO A 16 9.37 12.04 0.88
C PRO A 16 8.58 11.12 -0.06
N VAL A 17 8.19 9.94 0.42
CA VAL A 17 7.37 8.98 -0.34
C VAL A 17 5.99 9.58 -0.61
N GLY A 18 5.35 10.17 0.39
CA GLY A 18 4.06 10.85 0.25
C GLY A 18 4.12 12.02 -0.73
N ILE A 19 5.18 12.83 -0.68
CA ILE A 19 5.39 13.93 -1.63
C ILE A 19 5.56 13.39 -3.06
N ASN A 20 6.33 12.31 -3.24
CA ASN A 20 6.51 11.69 -4.54
C ASN A 20 5.19 11.21 -5.15
N TYR A 21 4.34 10.56 -4.36
CA TYR A 21 3.00 10.14 -4.83
C TYR A 21 2.08 11.33 -5.12
N LEU A 22 2.13 12.37 -4.29
CA LEU A 22 1.35 13.60 -4.50
C LEU A 22 1.74 14.30 -5.82
N CYS A 23 2.98 14.13 -6.25
CA CYS A 23 3.49 14.67 -7.51
C CYS A 23 3.26 13.74 -8.72
N GLY A 24 2.61 12.59 -8.56
CA GLY A 24 2.30 11.65 -9.65
C GLY A 24 3.20 10.43 -9.74
N GLY A 25 3.99 10.14 -8.71
CA GLY A 25 4.89 8.98 -8.65
C GLY A 25 6.28 9.24 -9.24
N SER A 26 7.30 8.73 -8.55
CA SER A 26 8.69 8.87 -9.00
C SER A 26 8.94 8.07 -10.29
N GLY A 27 9.49 8.72 -11.30
CA GLY A 27 9.83 8.09 -12.59
C GLY A 27 8.75 8.23 -13.67
N THR A 28 7.67 8.96 -13.41
CA THR A 28 6.68 9.34 -14.42
C THR A 28 7.16 10.56 -15.22
N ASN A 29 6.85 10.61 -16.51
CA ASN A 29 7.23 11.73 -17.37
C ASN A 29 6.49 13.03 -17.03
N ASP A 30 5.41 12.95 -16.26
CA ASP A 30 4.59 14.07 -15.79
C ASP A 30 4.75 14.34 -14.29
N TYR A 31 5.87 13.89 -13.70
CA TYR A 31 6.19 14.17 -12.30
C TYR A 31 6.17 15.67 -12.01
N GLY A 32 5.47 16.06 -10.94
CA GLY A 32 5.35 17.46 -10.53
C GLY A 32 4.39 18.29 -11.40
N SER A 33 3.59 17.67 -12.27
CA SER A 33 2.58 18.39 -13.06
C SER A 33 1.53 19.03 -12.15
N ILE A 34 1.00 20.18 -12.58
CA ILE A 34 -0.03 20.90 -11.83
C ILE A 34 -1.28 20.03 -11.64
N GLN A 35 -1.58 19.16 -12.62
CA GLN A 35 -2.72 18.26 -12.59
C GLN A 35 -2.57 17.20 -11.48
N ASN A 36 -1.39 16.58 -11.37
CA ASN A 36 -1.09 15.61 -10.31
C ASN A 36 -1.15 16.27 -8.94
N LEU A 37 -0.52 17.44 -8.81
CA LEU A 37 -0.54 18.21 -7.56
C LEU A 37 -1.97 18.61 -7.16
N PHE A 38 -2.78 19.05 -8.12
CA PHE A 38 -4.19 19.39 -7.88
C PHE A 38 -4.97 18.17 -7.38
N LEU A 39 -4.84 17.01 -8.04
CA LEU A 39 -5.52 15.78 -7.66
C LEU A 39 -5.11 15.34 -6.23
N GLY A 40 -3.82 15.30 -5.96
CA GLY A 40 -3.29 14.93 -4.64
C GLY A 40 -3.72 15.90 -3.54
N MET A 41 -3.73 17.23 -3.82
CA MET A 41 -4.19 18.23 -2.86
C MET A 41 -5.69 18.12 -2.57
N VAL A 42 -6.52 17.80 -3.55
CA VAL A 42 -7.96 17.56 -3.34
C VAL A 42 -8.16 16.38 -2.38
N VAL A 43 -7.47 15.23 -2.61
CA VAL A 43 -7.56 14.07 -1.74
C VAL A 43 -7.09 14.40 -0.33
N LEU A 44 -5.98 15.11 -0.19
CA LEU A 44 -5.42 15.50 1.10
C LEU A 44 -6.38 16.41 1.87
N ILE A 45 -6.91 17.47 1.22
CA ILE A 45 -7.84 18.42 1.84
C ILE A 45 -9.12 17.71 2.27
N VAL A 46 -9.70 16.86 1.41
CA VAL A 46 -10.93 16.11 1.74
C VAL A 46 -10.70 15.18 2.93
N THR A 47 -9.59 14.44 2.95
CA THR A 47 -9.27 13.52 4.04
C THR A 47 -9.08 14.27 5.35
N LEU A 48 -8.31 15.38 5.35
CA LEU A 48 -8.09 16.21 6.54
C LEU A 48 -9.37 16.88 7.01
N ALA A 49 -10.17 17.40 6.09
CA ALA A 49 -11.45 18.03 6.43
C ALA A 49 -12.41 17.04 7.07
N LEU A 50 -12.58 15.85 6.50
CA LEU A 50 -13.41 14.80 7.07
C LEU A 50 -12.91 14.39 8.46
N LYS A 51 -11.59 14.28 8.65
CA LYS A 51 -11.01 13.91 9.93
C LYS A 51 -11.17 15.01 10.99
N HIS A 52 -11.04 16.28 10.59
CA HIS A 52 -11.05 17.41 11.54
C HIS A 52 -12.46 17.91 11.86
N PHE A 53 -13.33 18.01 10.84
CA PHE A 53 -14.67 18.61 11.00
C PHE A 53 -15.77 17.59 11.34
N THR A 54 -15.47 16.28 11.24
CA THR A 54 -16.46 15.25 11.54
C THR A 54 -16.24 14.68 12.95
N ASN A 55 -17.31 14.16 13.54
CA ASN A 55 -17.27 13.58 14.89
C ASN A 55 -16.18 12.46 14.97
N PRO A 56 -15.20 12.56 15.89
CA PRO A 56 -14.07 11.61 15.96
C PRO A 56 -14.46 10.13 16.09
N LYS A 57 -15.64 9.86 16.65
CA LYS A 57 -16.21 8.49 16.77
C LYS A 57 -17.15 8.11 15.63
N GLY A 58 -17.34 8.98 14.64
CA GLY A 58 -18.23 8.76 13.52
C GLY A 58 -17.59 7.89 12.42
N ILE A 59 -18.42 7.19 11.66
CA ILE A 59 -17.99 6.37 10.51
C ILE A 59 -17.25 7.22 9.47
N LEU A 60 -17.66 8.48 9.26
CA LEU A 60 -17.03 9.37 8.30
C LEU A 60 -15.58 9.74 8.70
N SER A 61 -15.32 9.97 9.97
CA SER A 61 -13.97 10.24 10.47
C SER A 61 -13.09 9.00 10.39
N THR A 62 -13.65 7.82 10.72
CA THR A 62 -12.93 6.53 10.65
C THR A 62 -12.62 6.14 9.20
N ALA A 63 -13.55 6.38 8.28
CA ALA A 63 -13.41 6.06 6.86
C ALA A 63 -12.87 7.24 6.03
N SER A 64 -12.34 8.30 6.64
CA SER A 64 -11.90 9.53 5.95
C SER A 64 -10.91 9.27 4.83
N ILE A 65 -9.96 8.36 5.03
CA ILE A 65 -8.97 7.97 4.01
C ILE A 65 -9.67 7.30 2.83
N LEU A 66 -10.56 6.33 3.09
CA LEU A 66 -11.30 5.63 2.04
C LEU A 66 -12.17 6.60 1.23
N ILE A 67 -12.86 7.51 1.91
CA ILE A 67 -13.69 8.55 1.25
C ILE A 67 -12.80 9.49 0.44
N GLY A 68 -11.65 9.89 0.97
CA GLY A 68 -10.67 10.71 0.23
C GLY A 68 -10.20 10.04 -1.05
N ILE A 69 -9.90 8.75 -1.01
CA ILE A 69 -9.52 7.94 -2.17
C ILE A 69 -10.67 7.89 -3.19
N LEU A 70 -11.91 7.63 -2.75
CA LEU A 70 -13.08 7.60 -3.64
C LEU A 70 -13.33 8.95 -4.32
N VAL A 71 -13.20 10.05 -3.58
CA VAL A 71 -13.32 11.40 -4.15
C VAL A 71 -12.20 11.67 -5.15
N GLY A 72 -10.96 11.31 -4.82
CA GLY A 72 -9.83 11.41 -5.75
C GLY A 72 -10.08 10.63 -7.05
N TYR A 73 -10.65 9.44 -6.94
CA TYR A 73 -11.01 8.61 -8.10
C TYR A 73 -12.07 9.30 -8.99
N VAL A 74 -13.11 9.86 -8.38
CA VAL A 74 -14.16 10.61 -9.12
C VAL A 74 -13.55 11.84 -9.80
N VAL A 75 -12.70 12.59 -9.12
CA VAL A 75 -12.03 13.76 -9.70
C VAL A 75 -11.12 13.36 -10.86
N ALA A 76 -10.34 12.26 -10.71
CA ALA A 76 -9.50 11.74 -11.79
C ALA A 76 -10.30 11.32 -13.02
N ILE A 77 -11.46 10.69 -12.84
CA ILE A 77 -12.37 10.35 -13.95
C ILE A 77 -12.87 11.62 -14.65
N ILE A 78 -13.28 12.63 -13.89
CA ILE A 78 -13.74 13.92 -14.46
C ILE A 78 -12.59 14.58 -15.22
N MET A 79 -11.38 14.62 -14.66
CA MET A 79 -10.19 15.13 -15.33
C MET A 79 -9.91 14.37 -16.62
N THR A 80 -10.01 13.03 -16.59
CA THR A 80 -9.84 12.19 -17.79
C THR A 80 -10.87 12.52 -18.87
N MET A 81 -12.09 12.95 -18.54
CA MET A 81 -13.10 13.34 -19.53
C MET A 81 -12.88 14.72 -20.12
N VAL A 82 -12.23 15.63 -19.38
CA VAL A 82 -12.14 17.06 -19.75
C VAL A 82 -10.77 17.43 -20.31
N LEU A 83 -9.70 16.79 -19.87
CA LEU A 83 -8.32 17.14 -20.19
C LEU A 83 -7.71 16.18 -21.23
N PRO A 84 -6.69 16.60 -22.00
CA PRO A 84 -6.00 15.74 -22.95
C PRO A 84 -5.26 14.63 -22.20
N HIS A 85 -5.34 13.40 -22.73
CA HIS A 85 -4.80 12.19 -22.08
C HIS A 85 -3.30 11.98 -22.32
N THR A 86 -2.75 12.62 -23.35
CA THR A 86 -1.37 12.42 -23.78
C THR A 86 -0.58 13.72 -23.78
N GLY A 87 0.63 13.65 -23.29
CA GLY A 87 1.64 14.68 -23.40
C GLY A 87 2.78 14.27 -24.31
N THR A 88 3.61 15.23 -24.69
CA THR A 88 4.84 14.98 -25.45
C THR A 88 6.03 15.39 -24.60
N ALA A 89 6.98 14.48 -24.39
CA ALA A 89 8.27 14.76 -23.79
C ALA A 89 9.35 14.75 -24.88
N VAL A 90 10.25 15.72 -24.80
CA VAL A 90 11.44 15.75 -25.66
C VAL A 90 12.56 15.05 -24.89
N LEU A 91 13.08 13.95 -25.44
CA LEU A 91 14.24 13.26 -24.91
C LEU A 91 15.51 14.04 -25.20
N GLU A 92 16.58 13.74 -24.47
CA GLU A 92 17.92 14.36 -24.67
C GLU A 92 18.44 14.21 -26.11
N ASP A 93 17.98 13.18 -26.83
CA ASP A 93 18.29 12.94 -28.25
C ASP A 93 17.46 13.78 -29.23
N GLY A 94 16.63 14.70 -28.77
CA GLY A 94 15.77 15.55 -29.60
C GLY A 94 14.54 14.84 -30.19
N SER A 95 14.32 13.57 -29.88
CA SER A 95 13.13 12.83 -30.29
C SER A 95 11.93 13.16 -29.38
N THR A 96 10.74 13.32 -29.94
CA THR A 96 9.50 13.52 -29.18
C THR A 96 8.83 12.17 -28.96
N VAL A 97 8.62 11.82 -27.69
CA VAL A 97 7.85 10.63 -27.29
C VAL A 97 6.54 11.08 -26.69
N SER A 98 5.44 10.52 -27.19
CA SER A 98 4.13 10.70 -26.58
C SER A 98 3.99 9.79 -25.37
N TYR A 99 3.55 10.33 -24.24
CA TYR A 99 3.26 9.57 -23.02
C TYR A 99 1.83 9.85 -22.53
N THR A 100 1.27 8.89 -21.82
CA THR A 100 -0.02 9.08 -21.15
C THR A 100 0.24 9.62 -19.75
N TYR A 101 -0.53 10.62 -19.34
CA TYR A 101 -0.42 11.20 -18.01
C TYR A 101 -0.75 10.18 -16.91
N SER A 102 -0.09 10.27 -15.76
CA SER A 102 -0.24 9.35 -14.63
C SER A 102 -1.63 9.45 -13.94
N TRP A 103 -2.29 10.61 -14.07
CA TRP A 103 -3.64 10.82 -13.53
C TRP A 103 -4.76 10.28 -14.43
N VAL A 104 -4.46 9.81 -15.66
CA VAL A 104 -5.46 9.28 -16.61
C VAL A 104 -5.90 7.88 -16.19
N VAL A 105 -7.20 7.73 -15.96
CA VAL A 105 -7.80 6.44 -15.59
C VAL A 105 -8.05 5.58 -16.84
N ASN A 106 -7.27 4.52 -17.00
CA ASN A 106 -7.38 3.61 -18.14
C ASN A 106 -8.22 2.37 -17.81
N PHE A 107 -9.50 2.38 -18.14
CA PHE A 107 -10.41 1.26 -17.91
C PHE A 107 -10.16 0.03 -18.80
N GLN A 108 -9.31 0.14 -19.82
CA GLN A 108 -9.04 -1.01 -20.71
C GLN A 108 -8.37 -2.15 -19.93
N GLN A 109 -7.47 -1.85 -19.00
CA GLN A 109 -6.82 -2.85 -18.15
C GLN A 109 -7.83 -3.67 -17.34
N VAL A 110 -8.92 -3.03 -16.86
CA VAL A 110 -9.99 -3.72 -16.11
C VAL A 110 -10.83 -4.61 -17.03
N LYS A 111 -11.07 -4.16 -18.29
CA LYS A 111 -11.83 -4.97 -19.27
C LYS A 111 -11.06 -6.24 -19.65
N ASP A 112 -9.75 -6.09 -19.83
CA ASP A 112 -8.87 -7.18 -20.30
C ASP A 112 -8.47 -8.13 -19.15
N ALA A 113 -8.66 -7.73 -17.91
CA ALA A 113 -8.36 -8.56 -16.74
C ALA A 113 -9.34 -9.74 -16.61
N SER A 114 -8.81 -10.93 -16.32
CA SER A 114 -9.59 -12.13 -16.06
C SER A 114 -10.35 -12.02 -14.73
N TRP A 115 -11.49 -12.73 -14.63
CA TRP A 115 -12.25 -12.78 -13.38
C TRP A 115 -11.59 -13.66 -12.32
N PHE A 116 -10.84 -14.66 -12.74
CA PHE A 116 -10.21 -15.61 -11.83
C PHE A 116 -8.81 -15.97 -12.32
N ALA A 117 -7.84 -15.91 -11.44
CA ALA A 117 -6.49 -16.39 -11.69
C ALA A 117 -5.92 -17.02 -10.42
N LEU A 118 -5.31 -18.18 -10.57
CA LEU A 118 -4.56 -18.80 -9.50
C LEU A 118 -3.14 -18.24 -9.49
N PRO A 119 -2.58 -17.94 -8.31
CA PRO A 119 -1.16 -17.56 -8.20
C PRO A 119 -0.28 -18.72 -8.69
N GLY A 120 0.77 -18.40 -9.43
CA GLY A 120 1.79 -19.37 -9.78
C GLY A 120 2.66 -19.65 -8.56
N ILE A 121 3.01 -20.92 -8.33
CA ILE A 121 3.98 -21.32 -7.30
C ILE A 121 5.35 -21.44 -7.96
N ALA A 122 6.42 -20.98 -7.29
CA ALA A 122 7.78 -21.12 -7.80
C ALA A 122 8.10 -22.58 -8.15
N GLY A 123 8.52 -22.82 -9.39
CA GLY A 123 8.74 -24.16 -9.93
C GLY A 123 7.49 -24.84 -10.53
N PHE A 124 6.29 -24.21 -10.47
CA PHE A 124 5.05 -24.73 -11.05
C PHE A 124 4.27 -23.64 -11.80
N GLY A 125 3.56 -24.02 -12.83
CA GLY A 125 2.72 -23.12 -13.61
C GLY A 125 3.51 -22.01 -14.32
N LYS A 126 3.07 -20.75 -14.23
CA LYS A 126 3.72 -19.60 -14.89
C LYS A 126 5.11 -19.26 -14.32
N LEU A 127 5.43 -19.74 -13.12
CA LEU A 127 6.73 -19.57 -12.45
C LEU A 127 7.60 -20.84 -12.55
N ALA A 128 7.28 -21.78 -13.44
CA ALA A 128 8.03 -23.02 -13.63
C ALA A 128 9.51 -22.80 -13.97
N GLU A 129 9.83 -21.67 -14.64
CA GLU A 129 11.20 -21.29 -15.00
C GLU A 129 11.97 -20.66 -13.83
N VAL A 130 11.28 -20.19 -12.80
CA VAL A 130 11.90 -19.57 -11.63
C VAL A 130 12.31 -20.64 -10.64
N LYS A 131 13.58 -21.01 -10.68
CA LYS A 131 14.16 -21.96 -9.72
C LYS A 131 14.77 -21.21 -8.54
N PRO A 132 14.56 -21.68 -7.29
CA PRO A 132 15.24 -21.09 -6.15
C PRO A 132 16.77 -21.25 -6.29
N VAL A 133 17.48 -20.13 -6.19
CA VAL A 133 18.94 -20.10 -6.29
C VAL A 133 19.49 -19.61 -4.95
N PHE A 134 20.39 -20.41 -4.36
CA PHE A 134 21.05 -20.06 -3.11
C PHE A 134 22.37 -19.36 -3.39
N ARG A 135 22.41 -18.05 -3.22
CA ARG A 135 23.62 -17.22 -3.31
C ARG A 135 23.84 -16.50 -1.99
N VAL A 136 25.03 -16.66 -1.39
CA VAL A 136 25.36 -16.03 -0.11
C VAL A 136 25.29 -14.50 -0.21
N GLU A 137 25.68 -13.94 -1.37
CA GLU A 137 25.62 -12.50 -1.67
C GLU A 137 24.19 -11.94 -1.59
N ALA A 138 23.18 -12.75 -1.90
CA ALA A 138 21.77 -12.37 -1.80
C ALA A 138 21.18 -12.69 -0.42
N ILE A 139 21.60 -13.82 0.19
CA ILE A 139 21.07 -14.28 1.47
C ILE A 139 21.45 -13.32 2.60
N LEU A 140 22.71 -12.83 2.62
CA LEU A 140 23.20 -11.99 3.71
C LEU A 140 22.43 -10.66 3.84
N PRO A 141 22.24 -9.85 2.77
CA PRO A 141 21.42 -8.63 2.85
C PRO A 141 19.97 -8.91 3.26
N VAL A 142 19.36 -9.99 2.73
CA VAL A 142 17.99 -10.37 3.07
C VAL A 142 17.89 -10.76 4.55
N ALA A 143 18.84 -11.52 5.09
CA ALA A 143 18.87 -11.86 6.51
C ALA A 143 18.98 -10.64 7.42
N ILE A 144 19.81 -9.64 7.04
CA ILE A 144 19.90 -8.37 7.77
C ILE A 144 18.55 -7.63 7.72
N MET A 145 17.91 -7.59 6.54
CA MET A 145 16.59 -6.96 6.41
C MET A 145 15.55 -7.64 7.30
N PHE A 146 15.56 -8.97 7.42
CA PHE A 146 14.64 -9.68 8.34
C PHE A 146 14.87 -9.34 9.81
N ILE A 147 16.09 -9.05 10.23
CA ILE A 147 16.34 -8.54 11.59
C ILE A 147 15.69 -7.16 11.77
N VAL A 148 15.79 -6.29 10.78
CA VAL A 148 15.17 -4.96 10.82
C VAL A 148 13.65 -5.07 10.85
N THR A 149 13.04 -5.87 9.97
CA THR A 149 11.58 -6.06 9.96
C THR A 149 11.06 -6.72 11.23
N THR A 150 11.83 -7.59 11.88
CA THR A 150 11.47 -8.13 13.19
C THR A 150 11.32 -7.03 14.25
N VAL A 151 12.25 -6.07 14.28
CA VAL A 151 12.17 -4.92 15.21
C VAL A 151 10.95 -4.05 14.89
N GLU A 152 10.67 -3.82 13.62
CA GLU A 152 9.47 -3.10 13.15
C GLU A 152 8.19 -3.82 13.59
N THR A 153 8.09 -5.13 13.36
CA THR A 153 6.93 -5.95 13.75
C THR A 153 6.68 -5.90 15.27
N VAL A 154 7.74 -5.97 16.09
CA VAL A 154 7.63 -5.80 17.55
C VAL A 154 7.07 -4.41 17.89
N GLY A 155 7.58 -3.35 17.26
CA GLY A 155 7.11 -1.99 17.44
C GLY A 155 5.63 -1.84 17.12
N ASP A 156 5.21 -2.36 15.97
CA ASP A 156 3.82 -2.30 15.50
C ASP A 156 2.85 -3.09 16.38
N ILE A 157 3.24 -4.28 16.85
CA ILE A 157 2.42 -5.08 17.77
C ILE A 157 2.24 -4.33 19.09
N CYS A 158 3.33 -3.80 19.67
CA CYS A 158 3.25 -2.99 20.88
C CYS A 158 2.32 -1.80 20.70
N ALA A 159 2.49 -1.05 19.60
CA ALA A 159 1.67 0.11 19.30
C ALA A 159 0.19 -0.25 19.07
N CYS A 160 -0.10 -1.36 18.40
CA CYS A 160 -1.48 -1.87 18.21
C CYS A 160 -2.14 -2.26 19.53
N VAL A 161 -1.42 -2.98 20.41
CA VAL A 161 -1.96 -3.44 21.69
C VAL A 161 -2.15 -2.27 22.65
N GLU A 162 -1.15 -1.39 22.77
CA GLU A 162 -1.26 -0.18 23.60
C GLU A 162 -2.39 0.73 23.12
N SER A 163 -2.44 1.02 21.83
CA SER A 163 -3.45 1.94 21.28
C SER A 163 -4.84 1.33 21.18
N GLY A 164 -4.97 0.03 20.93
CA GLY A 164 -6.24 -0.65 20.73
C GLY A 164 -6.86 -1.23 22.00
N MET A 165 -6.02 -1.75 22.90
CA MET A 165 -6.47 -2.49 24.10
C MET A 165 -6.12 -1.78 25.41
N ASP A 166 -5.42 -0.64 25.38
CA ASP A 166 -4.97 0.15 26.52
C ASP A 166 -4.17 -0.69 27.55
N ARG A 167 -3.31 -1.62 27.06
CA ARG A 167 -2.41 -2.47 27.86
C ARG A 167 -1.07 -2.71 27.14
N GLU A 168 -0.11 -3.26 27.82
CA GLU A 168 1.16 -3.69 27.23
C GLU A 168 0.99 -5.03 26.47
N ALA A 169 1.82 -5.22 25.42
CA ALA A 169 1.88 -6.47 24.70
C ALA A 169 2.57 -7.55 25.55
N THR A 170 2.07 -8.77 25.48
CA THR A 170 2.65 -9.92 26.16
C THR A 170 3.76 -10.57 25.31
N ASP A 171 4.73 -11.24 25.96
CA ASP A 171 5.81 -11.96 25.25
C ASP A 171 5.26 -13.01 24.25
N SER A 172 4.14 -13.63 24.60
CA SER A 172 3.46 -14.59 23.71
C SER A 172 2.90 -13.93 22.45
N GLU A 173 2.36 -12.72 22.57
CA GLU A 173 1.85 -11.95 21.40
C GLU A 173 3.01 -11.50 20.51
N LEU A 174 4.10 -11.02 21.10
CA LEU A 174 5.29 -10.63 20.35
C LEU A 174 5.91 -11.81 19.62
N SER A 175 6.15 -12.92 20.32
CA SER A 175 6.70 -14.14 19.74
C SER A 175 5.79 -14.70 18.65
N GLY A 176 4.48 -14.76 18.89
CA GLY A 176 3.52 -15.23 17.90
C GLY A 176 3.48 -14.35 16.65
N GLY A 177 3.57 -13.04 16.81
CA GLY A 177 3.60 -12.09 15.69
C GLY A 177 4.84 -12.24 14.82
N ILE A 178 6.03 -12.37 15.42
CA ILE A 178 7.28 -12.59 14.70
C ILE A 178 7.25 -13.90 13.92
N ILE A 179 6.76 -14.98 14.54
CA ILE A 179 6.64 -16.29 13.86
C ILE A 179 5.65 -16.18 12.70
N CYS A 180 4.54 -15.50 12.88
CA CYS A 180 3.52 -15.32 11.84
C CYS A 180 4.07 -14.52 10.65
N ASP A 181 4.81 -13.45 10.90
CA ASP A 181 5.46 -12.62 9.89
C ASP A 181 6.51 -13.44 9.09
N GLY A 182 7.35 -14.21 9.76
CA GLY A 182 8.34 -15.07 9.12
C GLY A 182 7.70 -16.18 8.27
N LEU A 183 6.65 -16.84 8.77
CA LEU A 183 5.92 -17.85 8.01
C LEU A 183 5.19 -17.25 6.81
N GLY A 184 4.57 -16.08 6.98
CA GLY A 184 3.91 -15.34 5.91
C GLY A 184 4.88 -14.95 4.81
N SER A 185 6.05 -14.43 5.16
CA SER A 185 7.12 -14.09 4.22
C SER A 185 7.67 -15.32 3.48
N SER A 186 7.82 -16.45 4.17
CA SER A 186 8.26 -17.71 3.54
C SER A 186 7.21 -18.20 2.53
N PHE A 187 5.93 -18.10 2.86
CA PHE A 187 4.85 -18.46 1.96
C PHE A 187 4.77 -17.51 0.76
N ALA A 188 4.93 -16.20 0.97
CA ALA A 188 4.98 -15.19 -0.10
C ALA A 188 6.15 -15.49 -1.07
N ALA A 189 7.32 -15.80 -0.54
CA ALA A 189 8.48 -16.17 -1.36
C ALA A 189 8.23 -17.44 -2.22
N ALA A 190 7.54 -18.45 -1.66
CA ALA A 190 7.14 -19.64 -2.42
C ALA A 190 6.17 -19.32 -3.58
N LEU A 191 5.38 -18.26 -3.47
CA LEU A 191 4.52 -17.75 -4.53
C LEU A 191 5.26 -16.79 -5.50
N GLY A 192 6.57 -16.56 -5.30
CA GLY A 192 7.36 -15.64 -6.13
C GLY A 192 7.07 -14.17 -5.86
N VAL A 193 6.54 -13.83 -4.70
CA VAL A 193 6.24 -12.47 -4.25
C VAL A 193 7.30 -12.01 -3.24
N LEU A 194 7.50 -10.70 -3.11
CA LEU A 194 8.38 -10.14 -2.10
C LEU A 194 7.90 -10.51 -0.69
N PRO A 195 8.83 -10.63 0.28
CA PRO A 195 8.49 -10.86 1.67
C PRO A 195 7.48 -9.82 2.16
N ASN A 196 6.52 -10.25 2.99
CA ASN A 196 5.62 -9.34 3.68
C ASN A 196 6.29 -8.79 4.95
N THR A 197 5.81 -7.64 5.39
CA THR A 197 6.15 -7.04 6.69
C THR A 197 4.88 -6.46 7.30
N SER A 198 4.94 -6.10 8.57
CA SER A 198 3.86 -5.37 9.22
C SER A 198 3.67 -4.00 8.55
N PHE A 199 2.42 -3.53 8.50
CA PHE A 199 2.08 -2.27 7.86
C PHE A 199 1.74 -1.23 8.94
N ALA A 200 2.74 -0.46 9.35
CA ALA A 200 2.69 0.48 10.48
C ALA A 200 1.54 1.50 10.38
N GLN A 201 1.11 1.87 9.16
CA GLN A 201 0.00 2.81 8.95
C GLN A 201 -1.32 2.28 9.53
N ASN A 202 -1.50 0.95 9.61
CA ASN A 202 -2.68 0.33 10.21
C ASN A 202 -2.76 0.57 11.72
N VAL A 203 -1.64 0.82 12.41
CA VAL A 203 -1.63 1.22 13.82
C VAL A 203 -2.43 2.50 14.04
N GLY A 204 -2.32 3.45 13.12
CA GLY A 204 -3.11 4.68 13.13
C GLY A 204 -4.62 4.42 13.03
N ILE A 205 -5.03 3.46 12.18
CA ILE A 205 -6.43 3.07 12.04
C ILE A 205 -6.93 2.41 13.33
N ILE A 206 -6.16 1.49 13.90
CA ILE A 206 -6.50 0.82 15.17
C ILE A 206 -6.61 1.82 16.30
N SER A 207 -5.70 2.77 16.42
CA SER A 207 -5.74 3.80 17.47
C SER A 207 -7.00 4.67 17.39
N MET A 208 -7.49 4.93 16.17
CA MET A 208 -8.68 5.73 15.94
C MET A 208 -9.98 4.95 16.14
N THR A 209 -10.01 3.71 15.66
CA THR A 209 -11.24 2.89 15.65
C THR A 209 -11.40 2.03 16.89
N LYS A 210 -10.29 1.71 17.56
CA LYS A 210 -10.22 0.75 18.68
C LYS A 210 -10.73 -0.65 18.29
N ILE A 211 -10.72 -0.98 17.00
CA ILE A 211 -11.16 -2.27 16.50
C ILE A 211 -9.99 -3.25 16.52
N VAL A 212 -9.99 -4.13 17.50
CA VAL A 212 -9.00 -5.21 17.69
C VAL A 212 -9.64 -6.60 17.71
N ASN A 213 -10.89 -6.71 17.24
CA ASN A 213 -11.62 -7.96 17.23
C ASN A 213 -11.02 -8.90 16.17
N ARG A 214 -10.63 -10.11 16.60
CA ARG A 214 -10.05 -11.15 15.74
C ARG A 214 -10.96 -11.51 14.56
N MET A 215 -12.29 -11.55 14.76
CA MET A 215 -13.24 -11.85 13.69
C MET A 215 -13.22 -10.76 12.60
N ALA A 216 -13.20 -9.49 12.99
CA ALA A 216 -13.15 -8.39 12.04
C ALA A 216 -11.84 -8.42 11.22
N LEU A 217 -10.71 -8.65 11.87
CA LEU A 217 -9.41 -8.77 11.20
C LEU A 217 -9.33 -9.99 10.28
N SER A 218 -9.88 -11.14 10.71
CA SER A 218 -9.96 -12.35 9.87
C SER A 218 -10.84 -12.14 8.63
N CYS A 219 -11.98 -11.45 8.76
CA CYS A 219 -12.81 -11.09 7.61
C CYS A 219 -12.04 -10.20 6.61
N GLY A 220 -11.26 -9.24 7.11
CA GLY A 220 -10.37 -8.42 6.28
C GLY A 220 -9.33 -9.26 5.53
N ALA A 221 -8.69 -10.20 6.20
CA ALA A 221 -7.72 -11.10 5.59
C ALA A 221 -8.35 -12.00 4.50
N ILE A 222 -9.54 -12.56 4.77
CA ILE A 222 -10.31 -13.34 3.77
C ILE A 222 -10.66 -12.47 2.57
N PHE A 223 -11.10 -11.24 2.80
CA PHE A 223 -11.40 -10.30 1.72
C PHE A 223 -10.18 -10.03 0.84
N LEU A 224 -9.00 -9.82 1.43
CA LEU A 224 -7.75 -9.62 0.69
C LEU A 224 -7.37 -10.86 -0.13
N ILE A 225 -7.55 -12.07 0.41
CA ILE A 225 -7.32 -13.32 -0.33
C ILE A 225 -8.27 -13.41 -1.54
N LEU A 226 -9.56 -13.10 -1.36
CA LEU A 226 -10.53 -13.08 -2.45
C LEU A 226 -10.17 -12.03 -3.52
N CYS A 227 -9.72 -10.85 -3.12
CA CYS A 227 -9.23 -9.83 -4.03
C CYS A 227 -8.00 -10.31 -4.82
N GLY A 228 -7.09 -11.04 -4.17
CA GLY A 228 -5.91 -11.62 -4.83
C GLY A 228 -6.25 -12.71 -5.85
N LEU A 229 -7.33 -13.45 -5.64
CA LEU A 229 -7.84 -14.46 -6.57
C LEU A 229 -8.62 -13.86 -7.76
N CYS A 230 -9.03 -12.60 -7.65
CA CYS A 230 -9.79 -11.90 -8.68
C CYS A 230 -8.96 -10.77 -9.30
N PRO A 231 -8.19 -11.02 -10.40
CA PRO A 231 -7.37 -10.01 -11.05
C PRO A 231 -8.13 -8.76 -11.48
N LYS A 232 -9.43 -8.87 -11.71
CA LYS A 232 -10.29 -7.75 -12.09
C LYS A 232 -10.40 -6.71 -10.97
N ILE A 233 -10.48 -7.15 -9.71
CA ILE A 233 -10.47 -6.25 -8.54
C ILE A 233 -9.09 -5.61 -8.39
N ALA A 234 -8.03 -6.40 -8.55
CA ALA A 234 -6.65 -5.89 -8.52
C ALA A 234 -6.41 -4.86 -9.63
N ALA A 235 -6.89 -5.12 -10.86
CA ALA A 235 -6.81 -4.18 -11.95
C ALA A 235 -7.59 -2.89 -11.65
N PHE A 236 -8.79 -2.98 -11.05
CA PHE A 236 -9.56 -1.80 -10.65
C PHE A 236 -8.81 -0.93 -9.63
N VAL A 237 -8.12 -1.54 -8.66
CA VAL A 237 -7.28 -0.81 -7.71
C VAL A 237 -6.03 -0.25 -8.38
N SER A 238 -5.44 -1.00 -9.32
CA SER A 238 -4.19 -0.63 -10.01
C SER A 238 -4.33 0.55 -10.98
N ILE A 239 -5.52 0.83 -11.51
CA ILE A 239 -5.75 1.99 -12.38
C ILE A 239 -5.96 3.30 -11.62
N MET A 240 -5.92 3.24 -10.29
CA MET A 240 -5.98 4.43 -9.45
C MET A 240 -4.78 5.33 -9.75
N PRO A 241 -4.98 6.64 -9.97
CA PRO A 241 -3.86 7.58 -10.13
C PRO A 241 -2.90 7.50 -8.94
N GLN A 242 -1.62 7.57 -9.25
CA GLN A 242 -0.57 7.58 -8.22
C GLN A 242 -0.44 8.95 -7.60
#